data_1343fc7d1681a843b7a19a643295c8a4
#
_entry.id   1343fc7d1681a843b7a19a643295c8a4
#
_cell.length_a   1.000
_cell.length_b   1.000
_cell.length_c   1.000
_cell.angle_alpha   90.00
_cell.angle_beta   90.00
_cell.angle_gamma   90.00
#
_symmetry.space_group_name_H-M   'P 1'
#
loop_
_entity.id
_entity.type
_entity.pdbx_description
1 polymer ?
#
loop_
_entity_poly.entity_id
_entity_poly.type
_entity_poly.pdbx_seq_one_letter_code
_entity_poly.pdbx_strand_id
1 'polypeptide(L)'
;SRVSVSIDSMDEKIHDEIRGRKDSWRRAMEGLKHVKKHGMDPYLNITVGHYNAHTDHLKQLLDYSKDQNYKTLLNVAVPAGMWQKAEEIICDDNDREYLRKIRKEYKNLVRNIWNPFDKNHEKILGCTTVNRVYVTPIGDVLVCPYVHIKIGNIFEKPLKEIIDRGFSIKHFREHSDLCLAGED
;
A
#
# COMPACT_ATOMS: atom_id res chain seq x y z
N SER A 1 7.42 -14.05 -13.92
CA SER A 1 6.28 -13.15 -13.60
C SER A 1 6.13 -13.02 -12.09
N ARG A 2 5.72 -11.85 -11.60
CA ARG A 2 5.49 -11.56 -10.18
C ARG A 2 4.00 -11.64 -9.86
N VAL A 3 3.66 -12.31 -8.76
CA VAL A 3 2.30 -12.33 -8.23
C VAL A 3 2.32 -11.88 -6.78
N SER A 4 1.53 -10.87 -6.46
CA SER A 4 1.38 -10.33 -5.11
C SER A 4 0.12 -10.88 -4.47
N VAL A 5 0.25 -11.45 -3.29
CA VAL A 5 -0.86 -12.00 -2.50
C VAL A 5 -0.92 -11.27 -1.16
N SER A 6 -2.09 -10.77 -0.83
CA SER A 6 -2.30 -10.04 0.42
C SER A 6 -2.50 -10.98 1.59
N ILE A 7 -1.67 -10.85 2.63
CA ILE A 7 -1.78 -11.56 3.91
C ILE A 7 -1.46 -10.58 5.02
N ASP A 8 -2.36 -10.42 6.00
CA ASP A 8 -2.22 -9.43 7.07
C ASP A 8 -1.95 -10.04 8.45
N SER A 9 -2.06 -11.36 8.58
CA SER A 9 -1.69 -12.11 9.79
C SER A 9 -1.36 -13.56 9.44
N MET A 10 -0.52 -14.20 10.26
CA MET A 10 -0.35 -15.67 10.24
C MET A 10 -1.48 -16.39 10.97
N ASP A 11 -2.23 -15.69 11.81
CA ASP A 11 -3.47 -16.20 12.40
C ASP A 11 -4.63 -16.06 11.41
N GLU A 12 -5.28 -17.20 11.09
CA GLU A 12 -6.38 -17.29 10.12
C GLU A 12 -7.56 -16.40 10.51
N LYS A 13 -7.93 -16.39 11.81
CA LYS A 13 -9.09 -15.63 12.29
C LYS A 13 -8.86 -14.13 12.15
N ILE A 14 -7.68 -13.67 12.57
CA ILE A 14 -7.30 -12.25 12.49
C ILE A 14 -7.24 -11.80 11.02
N HIS A 15 -6.63 -12.61 10.15
CA HIS A 15 -6.61 -12.28 8.73
C HIS A 15 -8.00 -12.22 8.12
N ASP A 16 -8.84 -13.21 8.39
CA ASP A 16 -10.21 -13.27 7.87
C ASP A 16 -11.07 -12.11 8.37
N GLU A 17 -10.89 -11.70 9.64
CA GLU A 17 -11.54 -10.53 10.23
C GLU A 17 -11.11 -9.24 9.52
N ILE A 18 -9.81 -9.00 9.37
CA ILE A 18 -9.26 -7.83 8.64
C ILE A 18 -9.81 -7.78 7.21
N ARG A 19 -9.92 -8.92 6.53
CA ARG A 19 -10.42 -9.03 5.16
C ARG A 19 -11.94 -9.06 5.06
N GLY A 20 -12.65 -9.14 6.18
CA GLY A 20 -14.11 -9.26 6.21
C GLY A 20 -14.65 -10.50 5.49
N ARG A 21 -13.84 -11.57 5.39
CA ARG A 21 -14.21 -12.77 4.62
C ARG A 21 -13.61 -14.03 5.20
N LYS A 22 -14.47 -14.96 5.57
CA LYS A 22 -14.10 -16.30 6.02
C LYS A 22 -13.32 -17.07 4.94
N ASP A 23 -12.35 -17.88 5.36
CA ASP A 23 -11.46 -18.71 4.53
C ASP A 23 -10.56 -17.88 3.57
N SER A 24 -10.47 -16.56 3.74
CA SER A 24 -9.58 -15.71 2.92
C SER A 24 -8.12 -16.06 3.15
N TRP A 25 -7.72 -16.34 4.38
CA TRP A 25 -6.37 -16.78 4.74
C TRP A 25 -5.96 -18.05 4.02
N ARG A 26 -6.79 -19.09 4.08
CA ARG A 26 -6.50 -20.38 3.42
C ARG A 26 -6.32 -20.20 1.93
N ARG A 27 -7.22 -19.47 1.28
CA ARG A 27 -7.13 -19.17 -0.16
C ARG A 27 -5.87 -18.41 -0.53
N ALA A 28 -5.47 -17.43 0.29
CA ALA A 28 -4.25 -16.66 0.09
C ALA A 28 -3.00 -17.54 0.22
N MET A 29 -2.94 -18.39 1.24
CA MET A 29 -1.85 -19.34 1.46
C MET A 29 -1.75 -20.39 0.35
N GLU A 30 -2.88 -20.91 -0.14
CA GLU A 30 -2.91 -21.79 -1.30
C GLU A 30 -2.46 -21.06 -2.57
N GLY A 31 -2.90 -19.82 -2.75
CA GLY A 31 -2.47 -18.96 -3.86
C GLY A 31 -0.95 -18.81 -3.91
N LEU A 32 -0.30 -18.54 -2.78
CA LEU A 32 1.16 -18.46 -2.70
C LEU A 32 1.85 -19.76 -3.12
N LYS A 33 1.32 -20.91 -2.67
CA LYS A 33 1.84 -22.24 -3.07
C LYS A 33 1.71 -22.46 -4.58
N HIS A 34 0.57 -22.08 -5.15
CA HIS A 34 0.32 -22.21 -6.59
C HIS A 34 1.26 -21.31 -7.41
N VAL A 35 1.47 -20.04 -6.98
CA VAL A 35 2.41 -19.12 -7.60
C VAL A 35 3.81 -19.74 -7.67
N LYS A 36 4.29 -20.27 -6.54
CA LYS A 36 5.60 -20.91 -6.46
C LYS A 36 5.68 -22.17 -7.33
N LYS A 37 4.65 -23.03 -7.29
CA LYS A 37 4.57 -24.26 -8.09
C LYS A 37 4.66 -24.00 -9.59
N HIS A 38 4.15 -22.86 -10.06
CA HIS A 38 4.17 -22.48 -11.48
C HIS A 38 5.40 -21.62 -11.87
N GLY A 39 6.44 -21.58 -11.03
CA GLY A 39 7.69 -20.86 -11.33
C GLY A 39 7.54 -19.34 -11.37
N MET A 40 6.49 -18.81 -10.76
CA MET A 40 6.31 -17.35 -10.62
C MET A 40 6.87 -16.86 -9.29
N ASP A 41 7.24 -15.58 -9.21
CA ASP A 41 7.78 -14.97 -8.00
C ASP A 41 6.64 -14.57 -7.05
N PRO A 42 6.48 -15.22 -5.87
CA PRO A 42 5.48 -14.82 -4.90
C PRO A 42 5.95 -13.60 -4.10
N TYR A 43 5.05 -12.67 -3.92
CA TYR A 43 5.21 -11.50 -3.06
C TYR A 43 4.11 -11.48 -2.01
N LEU A 44 4.48 -11.35 -0.74
CA LEU A 44 3.52 -10.99 0.30
C LEU A 44 3.25 -9.49 0.23
N ASN A 45 1.98 -9.13 0.20
CA ASN A 45 1.53 -7.76 0.32
C ASN A 45 0.87 -7.59 1.69
N ILE A 46 1.49 -6.80 2.56
CA ILE A 46 1.06 -6.61 3.94
C ILE A 46 0.64 -5.15 4.11
N THR A 47 -0.57 -4.93 4.60
CA THR A 47 -1.00 -3.60 5.01
C THR A 47 -0.64 -3.39 6.47
N VAL A 48 0.05 -2.28 6.76
CA VAL A 48 0.50 -1.93 8.11
C VAL A 48 -0.16 -0.63 8.54
N GLY A 49 -0.81 -0.67 9.68
CA GLY A 49 -1.39 0.49 10.35
C GLY A 49 -1.05 0.46 11.83
N HIS A 50 -1.54 1.44 12.58
CA HIS A 50 -1.33 1.50 14.03
C HIS A 50 -1.79 0.19 14.72
N TYR A 51 -2.87 -0.41 14.23
CA TYR A 51 -3.46 -1.65 14.76
C TYR A 51 -2.52 -2.88 14.73
N ASN A 52 -1.51 -2.91 13.85
CA ASN A 52 -0.63 -4.08 13.70
C ASN A 52 0.87 -3.77 13.62
N ALA A 53 1.29 -2.51 13.60
CA ALA A 53 2.69 -2.12 13.42
C ALA A 53 3.62 -2.75 14.49
N HIS A 54 3.21 -2.74 15.77
CA HIS A 54 4.00 -3.25 16.89
C HIS A 54 3.58 -4.64 17.36
N THR A 55 2.73 -5.34 16.61
CA THR A 55 2.28 -6.67 16.97
C THR A 55 3.24 -7.75 16.51
N ASP A 56 3.21 -8.90 17.17
CA ASP A 56 3.97 -10.08 16.74
C ASP A 56 3.51 -10.59 15.36
N HIS A 57 2.29 -10.26 14.93
CA HIS A 57 1.76 -10.67 13.64
C HIS A 57 2.56 -10.16 12.45
N LEU A 58 3.01 -8.89 12.49
CA LEU A 58 3.87 -8.34 11.44
C LEU A 58 5.20 -9.08 11.37
N LYS A 59 5.82 -9.32 12.53
CA LYS A 59 7.09 -10.04 12.61
C LYS A 59 6.97 -11.47 12.13
N GLN A 60 5.92 -12.20 12.56
CA GLN A 60 5.64 -13.57 12.10
C GLN A 60 5.48 -13.64 10.57
N LEU A 61 4.81 -12.67 9.95
CA LEU A 61 4.68 -12.60 8.49
C LEU A 61 6.03 -12.38 7.80
N LEU A 62 6.87 -11.52 8.36
CA LEU A 62 8.21 -11.26 7.82
C LEU A 62 9.12 -12.46 7.98
N ASP A 63 9.09 -13.13 9.13
CA ASP A 63 9.86 -14.36 9.38
C ASP A 63 9.38 -15.49 8.45
N TYR A 64 8.07 -15.68 8.30
CA TYR A 64 7.50 -16.62 7.32
C TYR A 64 7.97 -16.31 5.89
N SER A 65 7.94 -15.03 5.50
CA SER A 65 8.43 -14.63 4.17
C SER A 65 9.90 -14.94 3.97
N LYS A 66 10.71 -14.74 5.01
CA LYS A 66 12.14 -15.06 5.02
C LYS A 66 12.37 -16.55 4.86
N ASP A 67 11.68 -17.38 5.64
CA ASP A 67 11.81 -18.84 5.59
C ASP A 67 11.38 -19.43 4.25
N GLN A 68 10.35 -18.85 3.62
CA GLN A 68 9.87 -19.26 2.31
C GLN A 68 10.65 -18.64 1.14
N ASN A 69 11.60 -17.73 1.42
CA ASN A 69 12.30 -16.90 0.42
C ASN A 69 11.32 -16.11 -0.47
N TYR A 70 10.24 -15.59 0.11
CA TYR A 70 9.31 -14.69 -0.57
C TYR A 70 9.78 -13.25 -0.42
N LYS A 71 9.40 -12.38 -1.34
CA LYS A 71 9.58 -10.94 -1.18
C LYS A 71 8.35 -10.32 -0.53
N THR A 72 8.54 -9.22 0.16
CA THR A 72 7.46 -8.54 0.89
C THR A 72 7.31 -7.10 0.43
N LEU A 73 6.07 -6.69 0.27
CA LEU A 73 5.66 -5.31 0.06
C LEU A 73 4.90 -4.87 1.31
N LEU A 74 5.39 -3.85 1.98
CA LEU A 74 4.68 -3.21 3.08
C LEU A 74 3.98 -1.96 2.54
N ASN A 75 2.68 -1.84 2.78
CA ASN A 75 1.92 -0.64 2.47
C ASN A 75 1.34 -0.08 3.77
N VAL A 76 1.60 1.18 4.03
CA VAL A 76 1.02 1.85 5.19
C VAL A 76 -0.47 2.07 4.91
N ALA A 77 -1.29 1.76 5.92
CA ALA A 77 -2.73 1.97 5.86
C ALA A 77 -3.06 3.45 5.62
N VAL A 78 -4.05 3.70 4.79
CA VAL A 78 -4.57 5.04 4.51
C VAL A 78 -6.07 5.07 4.81
N PRO A 79 -6.61 6.20 5.27
CA PRO A 79 -8.02 6.34 5.60
C PRO A 79 -8.86 6.47 4.33
N ALA A 80 -9.06 5.35 3.62
CA ALA A 80 -9.80 5.31 2.37
C ALA A 80 -10.70 4.07 2.29
N GLY A 81 -11.76 4.13 1.51
CA GLY A 81 -12.71 3.03 1.35
C GLY A 81 -13.42 2.71 2.67
N MET A 82 -13.40 1.46 3.11
CA MET A 82 -14.00 1.03 4.38
C MET A 82 -13.33 1.67 5.61
N TRP A 83 -12.11 2.17 5.46
CA TRP A 83 -11.36 2.83 6.51
C TRP A 83 -11.46 4.36 6.47
N GLN A 84 -12.32 4.90 5.64
CA GLN A 84 -12.64 6.34 5.67
C GLN A 84 -13.21 6.68 7.05
N LYS A 85 -12.58 7.59 7.80
CA LYS A 85 -12.87 7.95 9.20
C LYS A 85 -12.33 6.99 10.27
N ALA A 86 -11.56 5.97 9.92
CA ALA A 86 -10.90 5.10 10.88
C ALA A 86 -9.52 5.71 11.24
N GLU A 87 -9.51 6.75 12.07
CA GLU A 87 -8.27 7.41 12.50
C GLU A 87 -7.32 6.47 13.25
N GLU A 88 -7.89 5.49 13.94
CA GLU A 88 -7.15 4.48 14.70
C GLU A 88 -6.26 3.57 13.85
N ILE A 89 -6.44 3.55 12.54
CA ILE A 89 -5.57 2.76 11.64
C ILE A 89 -4.32 3.52 11.20
N ILE A 90 -4.30 4.85 11.36
CA ILE A 90 -3.23 5.70 10.82
C ILE A 90 -1.97 5.51 11.66
N CYS A 91 -0.86 5.22 11.01
CA CYS A 91 0.44 5.13 11.67
C CYS A 91 0.85 6.47 12.28
N ASP A 92 1.17 6.47 13.55
CA ASP A 92 1.79 7.58 14.25
C ASP A 92 3.31 7.66 14.01
N ASP A 93 4.00 8.61 14.64
CA ASP A 93 5.45 8.76 14.50
C ASP A 93 6.25 7.58 15.07
N ASN A 94 5.73 6.94 16.12
CA ASN A 94 6.34 5.77 16.73
C ASN A 94 6.24 4.54 15.81
N ASP A 95 5.07 4.33 15.19
CA ASP A 95 4.87 3.30 14.18
C ASP A 95 5.82 3.49 13.00
N ARG A 96 5.94 4.72 12.51
CA ARG A 96 6.82 5.08 11.39
C ARG A 96 8.29 4.81 11.72
N GLU A 97 8.73 5.15 12.93
CA GLU A 97 10.09 4.84 13.38
C GLU A 97 10.32 3.34 13.48
N TYR A 98 9.35 2.59 13.98
CA TYR A 98 9.41 1.13 14.03
C TYR A 98 9.51 0.52 12.64
N LEU A 99 8.73 0.98 11.68
CA LEU A 99 8.79 0.52 10.29
C LEU A 99 10.14 0.82 9.62
N ARG A 100 10.80 1.93 9.97
CA ARG A 100 12.18 2.19 9.52
C ARG A 100 13.17 1.17 10.06
N LYS A 101 13.00 0.74 11.33
CA LYS A 101 13.82 -0.33 11.94
C LYS A 101 13.57 -1.67 11.24
N ILE A 102 12.31 -2.05 11.06
CA ILE A 102 11.90 -3.25 10.31
C ILE A 102 12.54 -3.25 8.91
N ARG A 103 12.49 -2.14 8.19
CA ARG A 103 13.10 -2.05 6.87
C ARG A 103 14.62 -2.28 6.88
N LYS A 104 15.32 -1.80 7.91
CA LYS A 104 16.77 -2.03 8.06
C LYS A 104 17.06 -3.50 8.38
N GLU A 105 16.29 -4.09 9.28
CA GLU A 105 16.42 -5.49 9.70
C GLU A 105 16.14 -6.45 8.54
N TYR A 106 15.08 -6.23 7.81
CA TYR A 106 14.62 -7.08 6.70
C TYR A 106 14.93 -6.52 5.30
N LYS A 107 16.02 -5.74 5.16
CA LYS A 107 16.35 -4.99 3.92
C LYS A 107 16.39 -5.80 2.64
N ASN A 108 16.73 -7.10 2.71
CA ASN A 108 16.81 -7.99 1.55
C ASN A 108 15.46 -8.63 1.21
N LEU A 109 14.54 -8.63 2.15
CA LEU A 109 13.21 -9.21 2.06
C LEU A 109 12.18 -8.15 1.68
N VAL A 110 12.14 -7.06 2.45
CA VAL A 110 11.21 -5.95 2.23
C VAL A 110 11.67 -5.12 1.04
N ARG A 111 10.99 -5.27 -0.08
CA ARG A 111 11.32 -4.60 -1.34
C ARG A 111 10.89 -3.15 -1.39
N ASN A 112 9.77 -2.86 -0.77
CA ASN A 112 9.20 -1.52 -0.79
C ASN A 112 8.33 -1.30 0.43
N ILE A 113 8.47 -0.12 1.05
CA ILE A 113 7.50 0.41 1.98
C ILE A 113 6.94 1.66 1.30
N TRP A 114 5.69 1.60 0.87
CA TRP A 114 5.00 2.80 0.46
C TRP A 114 4.44 3.47 1.72
N ASN A 115 4.93 4.68 1.98
CA ASN A 115 4.51 5.48 3.12
C ASN A 115 4.33 6.93 2.66
N PRO A 116 3.09 7.40 2.47
CA PRO A 116 2.83 8.77 2.04
C PRO A 116 3.21 9.82 3.09
N PHE A 117 3.46 9.39 4.33
CA PHE A 117 3.77 10.26 5.47
C PHE A 117 5.26 10.35 5.79
N ASP A 118 6.15 9.77 4.99
CA ASP A 118 7.57 9.77 5.28
C ASP A 118 8.20 11.12 4.93
N LYS A 119 8.57 11.87 5.94
CA LYS A 119 9.20 13.19 5.82
C LYS A 119 10.66 13.15 5.30
N ASN A 120 11.32 12.00 5.39
CA ASN A 120 12.77 11.91 5.14
C ASN A 120 13.14 11.52 3.72
N HIS A 121 12.26 11.50 2.78
CA HIS A 121 12.42 11.36 1.31
C HIS A 121 13.53 10.42 0.79
N GLU A 122 14.31 9.80 1.66
CA GLU A 122 15.58 9.19 1.28
C GLU A 122 15.47 7.99 0.34
N LYS A 123 14.32 7.56 -0.06
CA LYS A 123 14.10 6.48 -1.08
C LYS A 123 12.67 5.97 -1.12
N ILE A 124 11.76 6.59 -0.40
CA ILE A 124 10.35 6.25 -0.45
C ILE A 124 9.67 7.42 -1.11
N LEU A 125 9.04 7.13 -2.22
CA LEU A 125 8.16 8.09 -2.84
C LEU A 125 7.07 8.42 -1.81
N GLY A 126 7.09 9.60 -1.28
CA GLY A 126 5.99 10.16 -0.52
C GLY A 126 4.71 10.16 -1.36
N CYS A 127 3.82 11.10 -1.14
CA CYS A 127 2.62 11.22 -1.97
C CYS A 127 2.99 11.24 -3.47
N THR A 128 2.47 10.28 -4.24
CA THR A 128 2.72 10.18 -5.69
C THR A 128 1.60 10.83 -6.51
N THR A 129 0.79 11.68 -5.89
CA THR A 129 -0.32 12.39 -6.51
C THR A 129 0.14 13.07 -7.80
N VAL A 130 -0.59 12.82 -8.89
CA VAL A 130 -0.26 13.27 -10.27
C VAL A 130 1.03 12.67 -10.86
N ASN A 131 2.05 12.31 -10.10
CA ASN A 131 3.22 11.57 -10.60
C ASN A 131 2.86 10.14 -11.05
N ARG A 132 1.78 9.60 -10.51
CA ARG A 132 1.09 8.41 -11.00
C ARG A 132 -0.38 8.73 -11.12
N VAL A 133 -0.92 8.54 -12.29
CA VAL A 133 -2.34 8.75 -12.55
C VAL A 133 -3.05 7.41 -12.68
N TYR A 134 -4.32 7.41 -12.35
CA TYR A 134 -5.19 6.25 -12.47
C TYR A 134 -6.29 6.58 -13.47
N VAL A 135 -6.49 5.70 -14.44
CA VAL A 135 -7.51 5.87 -15.47
C VAL A 135 -8.63 4.87 -15.18
N THR A 136 -9.82 5.38 -15.04
CA THR A 136 -11.02 4.54 -14.84
C THR A 136 -11.46 3.89 -16.16
N PRO A 137 -12.31 2.86 -16.13
CA PRO A 137 -12.84 2.23 -17.35
C PRO A 137 -13.60 3.19 -18.27
N ILE A 138 -14.11 4.31 -17.74
CA ILE A 138 -14.80 5.36 -18.49
C ILE A 138 -13.87 6.51 -18.92
N GLY A 139 -12.54 6.31 -18.79
CA GLY A 139 -11.53 7.26 -19.25
C GLY A 139 -11.24 8.41 -18.28
N ASP A 140 -11.87 8.47 -17.12
CA ASP A 140 -11.57 9.51 -16.14
C ASP A 140 -10.19 9.32 -15.55
N VAL A 141 -9.41 10.38 -15.50
CA VAL A 141 -8.07 10.43 -14.93
C VAL A 141 -8.15 10.96 -13.50
N LEU A 142 -7.77 10.12 -12.55
CA LEU A 142 -7.74 10.45 -11.12
C LEU A 142 -6.31 10.74 -10.67
N VAL A 143 -6.16 11.65 -9.73
CA VAL A 143 -4.87 12.03 -9.14
C VAL A 143 -4.25 10.93 -8.28
N CYS A 144 -5.08 10.09 -7.68
CA CYS A 144 -4.69 9.04 -6.74
C CYS A 144 -5.79 7.97 -6.68
N PRO A 145 -5.49 6.68 -6.39
CA PRO A 145 -6.53 5.66 -6.24
C PRO A 145 -7.38 5.84 -4.98
N TYR A 146 -6.89 6.62 -4.02
CA TYR A 146 -7.57 6.87 -2.75
C TYR A 146 -8.30 8.22 -2.72
N VAL A 147 -7.85 9.18 -3.52
CA VAL A 147 -8.48 10.50 -3.69
C VAL A 147 -9.17 10.51 -5.04
N HIS A 148 -10.48 10.39 -5.07
CA HIS A 148 -11.25 10.26 -6.30
C HIS A 148 -11.50 11.62 -6.98
N ILE A 149 -10.48 12.47 -7.02
CA ILE A 149 -10.55 13.75 -7.73
C ILE A 149 -10.21 13.53 -9.20
N LYS A 150 -11.16 13.77 -10.07
CA LYS A 150 -10.99 13.75 -11.52
C LYS A 150 -10.30 15.02 -11.99
N ILE A 151 -9.19 14.84 -12.72
CA ILE A 151 -8.45 15.95 -13.34
C ILE A 151 -8.68 16.07 -14.85
N GLY A 152 -9.31 15.09 -15.46
CA GLY A 152 -9.69 15.10 -16.88
C GLY A 152 -10.19 13.75 -17.34
N ASN A 153 -10.41 13.62 -18.65
CA ASN A 153 -10.81 12.35 -19.27
C ASN A 153 -10.00 12.14 -20.56
N ILE A 154 -9.42 10.95 -20.73
CA ILE A 154 -8.53 10.62 -21.86
C ILE A 154 -9.27 10.57 -23.22
N PHE A 155 -10.60 10.46 -23.23
CA PHE A 155 -11.39 10.52 -24.44
C PHE A 155 -11.72 11.97 -24.86
N GLU A 156 -11.49 12.94 -23.97
CA GLU A 156 -11.78 14.35 -24.20
C GLU A 156 -10.51 15.17 -24.49
N LYS A 157 -9.39 14.81 -23.84
CA LYS A 157 -8.12 15.55 -23.91
C LYS A 157 -6.92 14.63 -23.92
N PRO A 158 -5.80 15.05 -24.53
CA PRO A 158 -4.52 14.34 -24.44
C PRO A 158 -4.07 14.18 -22.98
N LEU A 159 -3.54 13.00 -22.62
CA LEU A 159 -3.09 12.70 -21.26
C LEU A 159 -2.09 13.75 -20.72
N LYS A 160 -1.21 14.26 -21.59
CA LYS A 160 -0.25 15.31 -21.21
C LYS A 160 -0.94 16.56 -20.68
N GLU A 161 -1.97 17.05 -21.36
CA GLU A 161 -2.72 18.23 -20.92
C GLU A 161 -3.42 17.99 -19.58
N ILE A 162 -3.93 16.77 -19.38
CA ILE A 162 -4.59 16.38 -18.13
C ILE A 162 -3.59 16.38 -16.98
N ILE A 163 -2.38 15.83 -17.20
CA ILE A 163 -1.32 15.82 -16.19
C ILE A 163 -0.84 17.25 -15.90
N ASP A 164 -0.61 18.06 -16.91
CA ASP A 164 -0.21 19.48 -16.74
C ASP A 164 -1.26 20.25 -15.92
N ARG A 165 -2.55 20.00 -16.17
CA ARG A 165 -3.64 20.53 -15.34
C ARG A 165 -3.56 20.02 -13.90
N GLY A 166 -3.29 18.73 -13.68
CA GLY A 166 -3.10 18.17 -12.34
C GLY A 166 -2.01 18.89 -11.58
N PHE A 167 -0.85 19.10 -12.19
CA PHE A 167 0.27 19.84 -11.59
C PHE A 167 0.01 21.34 -11.45
N SER A 168 -0.95 21.92 -12.13
CA SER A 168 -1.34 23.32 -11.91
C SER A 168 -2.08 23.54 -10.58
N ILE A 169 -2.62 22.48 -9.99
CA ILE A 169 -3.30 22.52 -8.69
C ILE A 169 -2.22 22.55 -7.60
N LYS A 170 -2.22 23.60 -6.77
CA LYS A 170 -1.21 23.84 -5.74
C LYS A 170 -0.95 22.61 -4.86
N HIS A 171 -2.00 22.00 -4.34
CA HIS A 171 -1.92 20.82 -3.45
C HIS A 171 -1.30 19.57 -4.09
N PHE A 172 -1.26 19.49 -5.41
CA PHE A 172 -0.68 18.35 -6.13
C PHE A 172 0.69 18.63 -6.72
N ARG A 173 1.07 19.92 -6.80
CA ARG A 173 2.38 20.34 -7.31
C ARG A 173 3.48 20.25 -6.27
N GLU A 174 3.14 20.49 -5.03
CA GLU A 174 4.07 20.49 -3.90
C GLU A 174 4.01 19.12 -3.20
N HIS A 175 5.15 18.68 -2.67
CA HIS A 175 5.16 17.47 -1.86
C HIS A 175 4.35 17.70 -0.59
N SER A 176 3.43 16.77 -0.30
CA SER A 176 2.69 16.78 0.96
C SER A 176 3.28 15.73 1.91
N ASP A 177 3.55 16.14 3.13
CA ASP A 177 3.91 15.25 4.24
C ASP A 177 2.69 14.46 4.75
N LEU A 178 1.49 14.83 4.32
CA LEU A 178 0.23 14.24 4.71
C LEU A 178 -0.43 13.53 3.53
N CYS A 179 -1.18 12.48 3.83
CA CYS A 179 -1.99 11.80 2.83
C CYS A 179 -3.30 12.57 2.62
N LEU A 180 -3.45 13.18 1.45
CA LEU A 180 -4.66 13.93 1.10
C LEU A 180 -5.96 13.10 1.13
N ALA A 181 -5.87 11.78 1.21
CA ALA A 181 -7.05 10.91 1.34
C ALA A 181 -7.68 10.94 2.74
N GLY A 182 -6.96 11.46 3.73
CA GLY A 182 -7.41 11.56 5.12
C GLY A 182 -7.72 12.97 5.58
N GLU A 183 -7.63 13.95 4.69
CA GLU A 183 -7.95 15.34 5.02
C GLU A 183 -9.31 15.73 4.48
N ASP A 184 -10.12 16.39 5.34
CA ASP A 184 -11.42 16.95 4.98
C ASP A 184 -11.30 18.19 4.05
#